data_4f3b14e913b4a4b7a064c9df7e91c734
#
_entry.id   4f3b14e913b4a4b7a064c9df7e91c734
#
_cell.length_a   1.000
_cell.length_b   1.000
_cell.length_c   1.000
_cell.angle_alpha   90.00
_cell.angle_beta   90.00
_cell.angle_gamma   90.00
#
_symmetry.space_group_name_H-M   'P 1'
#
loop_
_entity.id
_entity.type
_entity.pdbx_description
1 polymer ?
#
loop_
_entity_poly.entity_id
_entity_poly.type
_entity_poly.pdbx_seq_one_letter_code
_entity_poly.pdbx_strand_id
1 'polypeptide(L)'
;MHTPSAHDDAHPYLRAATAGIRHHTRALTPSETNPSKPADRPSLDVLHAHLAALRQLLDRLADSTRPPHPAAGRHLATAHTRLWQATGEVHAAFHLLPSTTAADAEASVCHPERLPEGPPVLTICQRHLAAGHVVRRKTTPTDLRPHTTACVR
;
A
#
# COMPACT_ATOMS: atom_id res chain seq x y z
N MET A 1 26.77 13.70 28.21
CA MET A 1 26.04 14.31 27.08
C MET A 1 26.28 13.41 25.90
N HIS A 2 25.27 12.60 25.52
CA HIS A 2 25.35 11.71 24.35
C HIS A 2 24.90 12.54 23.13
N THR A 3 25.82 12.87 22.24
CA THR A 3 25.47 13.45 20.94
C THR A 3 24.78 12.34 20.14
N PRO A 4 23.53 12.55 19.67
CA PRO A 4 22.87 11.57 18.79
C PRO A 4 23.73 11.41 17.52
N SER A 5 24.10 10.19 17.20
CA SER A 5 24.90 9.83 16.04
C SER A 5 24.12 10.22 14.78
N ALA A 6 24.75 10.91 13.83
CA ALA A 6 24.14 11.34 12.56
C ALA A 6 23.55 10.19 11.71
N HIS A 7 23.82 8.93 12.08
CA HIS A 7 23.21 7.73 11.50
C HIS A 7 21.78 7.44 11.97
N ASP A 8 21.34 8.05 13.09
CA ASP A 8 19.99 7.80 13.63
C ASP A 8 18.87 8.50 12.86
N ASP A 9 19.20 9.49 12.03
CA ASP A 9 18.23 10.28 11.27
C ASP A 9 18.10 9.93 9.78
N ALA A 10 18.76 8.85 9.32
CA ALA A 10 18.52 8.35 7.98
C ALA A 10 17.05 7.83 7.88
N HIS A 11 16.24 8.45 7.02
CA HIS A 11 14.84 8.08 6.74
C HIS A 11 13.82 8.36 7.87
N PRO A 12 13.77 9.58 8.44
CA PRO A 12 12.88 9.91 9.56
C PRO A 12 11.40 9.71 9.19
N TYR A 13 11.00 9.98 7.97
CA TYR A 13 9.62 9.81 7.50
C TYR A 13 9.20 8.33 7.41
N LEU A 14 10.08 7.43 7.02
CA LEU A 14 9.77 5.99 7.02
C LEU A 14 9.64 5.45 8.45
N ARG A 15 10.46 5.94 9.36
CA ARG A 15 10.33 5.60 10.79
C ARG A 15 9.02 6.12 11.38
N ALA A 16 8.66 7.37 11.06
CA ALA A 16 7.39 7.95 11.50
C ALA A 16 6.19 7.18 10.95
N ALA A 17 6.20 6.80 9.67
CA ALA A 17 5.16 5.97 9.07
C ALA A 17 5.05 4.60 9.77
N THR A 18 6.19 3.95 10.05
CA THR A 18 6.22 2.68 10.79
C THR A 18 5.68 2.83 12.21
N ALA A 19 6.04 3.91 12.91
CA ALA A 19 5.53 4.21 14.25
C ALA A 19 4.02 4.44 14.24
N GLY A 20 3.50 5.15 13.22
CA GLY A 20 2.07 5.36 13.02
C GLY A 20 1.30 4.05 12.82
N ILE A 21 1.81 3.16 11.96
CA ILE A 21 1.22 1.83 11.74
C ILE A 21 1.20 1.01 13.04
N ARG A 22 2.33 0.98 13.77
CA ARG A 22 2.42 0.26 15.05
C ARG A 22 1.45 0.82 16.09
N HIS A 23 1.28 2.13 16.14
CA HIS A 23 0.31 2.78 17.02
C HIS A 23 -1.11 2.34 16.67
N HIS A 24 -1.48 2.40 15.40
CA HIS A 24 -2.79 1.97 14.92
C HIS A 24 -3.05 0.47 15.20
N THR A 25 -2.06 -0.38 14.96
CA THR A 25 -2.15 -1.83 15.27
C THR A 25 -2.47 -2.08 16.75
N ARG A 26 -1.80 -1.33 17.66
CA ARG A 26 -2.08 -1.46 19.10
C ARG A 26 -3.50 -1.00 19.45
N ALA A 27 -3.99 0.07 18.80
CA ALA A 27 -5.35 0.55 19.02
C ALA A 27 -6.43 -0.45 18.55
N LEU A 28 -6.11 -1.34 17.60
CA LEU A 28 -6.99 -2.41 17.14
C LEU A 28 -6.89 -3.67 18.01
N THR A 29 -5.92 -3.77 18.93
CA THR A 29 -5.78 -4.94 19.81
C THR A 29 -6.93 -4.94 20.83
N PRO A 30 -7.70 -6.05 20.93
CA PRO A 30 -8.79 -6.15 21.89
C PRO A 30 -8.27 -5.98 23.31
N SER A 31 -9.02 -5.27 24.15
CA SER A 31 -8.83 -5.22 25.60
C SER A 31 -10.14 -5.52 26.28
N GLU A 32 -10.11 -5.82 27.59
CA GLU A 32 -11.32 -6.10 28.38
C GLU A 32 -12.33 -4.94 28.34
N THR A 33 -11.83 -3.71 28.17
CA THR A 33 -12.66 -2.49 28.13
C THR A 33 -13.01 -2.03 26.72
N ASN A 34 -12.36 -2.59 25.68
CA ASN A 34 -12.58 -2.20 24.30
C ASN A 34 -12.57 -3.42 23.38
N PRO A 35 -13.76 -3.94 23.00
CA PRO A 35 -13.85 -5.05 22.06
C PRO A 35 -13.27 -4.67 20.72
N SER A 36 -12.68 -5.64 20.02
CA SER A 36 -12.12 -5.42 18.67
C SER A 36 -13.18 -4.84 17.74
N LYS A 37 -12.94 -3.63 17.25
CA LYS A 37 -13.80 -3.02 16.24
C LYS A 37 -13.45 -3.60 14.87
N PRO A 38 -14.44 -4.12 14.11
CA PRO A 38 -14.18 -4.57 12.74
C PRO A 38 -13.74 -3.40 11.86
N ALA A 39 -13.05 -3.71 10.77
CA ALA A 39 -12.68 -2.71 9.79
C ALA A 39 -13.93 -2.02 9.22
N ASP A 40 -13.82 -0.72 8.96
CA ASP A 40 -14.83 0.09 8.28
C ASP A 40 -14.27 0.66 6.97
N ARG A 41 -15.15 1.14 6.09
CA ARG A 41 -14.73 1.71 4.79
C ARG A 41 -13.73 2.85 4.92
N PRO A 42 -13.89 3.84 5.83
CA PRO A 42 -12.88 4.89 6.00
C PRO A 42 -11.50 4.35 6.35
N SER A 43 -11.40 3.37 7.25
CA SER A 43 -10.10 2.78 7.59
C SER A 43 -9.47 2.02 6.43
N LEU A 44 -10.26 1.30 5.61
CA LEU A 44 -9.76 0.63 4.42
C LEU A 44 -9.34 1.61 3.32
N ASP A 45 -10.02 2.75 3.18
CA ASP A 45 -9.64 3.80 2.25
C ASP A 45 -8.27 4.41 2.59
N VAL A 46 -8.06 4.73 3.87
CA VAL A 46 -6.76 5.22 4.36
C VAL A 46 -5.67 4.16 4.20
N LEU A 47 -5.95 2.90 4.54
CA LEU A 47 -5.01 1.79 4.36
C LEU A 47 -4.63 1.61 2.88
N HIS A 48 -5.62 1.65 1.98
CA HIS A 48 -5.38 1.57 0.54
C HIS A 48 -4.47 2.72 0.06
N ALA A 49 -4.70 3.95 0.52
CA ALA A 49 -3.86 5.10 0.18
C ALA A 49 -2.41 4.90 0.66
N HIS A 50 -2.23 4.38 1.87
CA HIS A 50 -0.91 4.09 2.42
C HIS A 50 -0.16 3.01 1.60
N LEU A 51 -0.83 1.91 1.27
CA LEU A 51 -0.26 0.85 0.44
C LEU A 51 0.08 1.36 -0.97
N ALA A 52 -0.74 2.23 -1.55
CA ALA A 52 -0.47 2.86 -2.83
C ALA A 52 0.79 3.74 -2.80
N ALA A 53 0.99 4.51 -1.72
CA ALA A 53 2.20 5.32 -1.53
C ALA A 53 3.45 4.44 -1.35
N LEU A 54 3.35 3.38 -0.55
CA LEU A 54 4.43 2.43 -0.34
C LEU A 54 4.81 1.70 -1.65
N ARG A 55 3.82 1.36 -2.46
CA ARG A 55 4.04 0.80 -3.79
C ARG A 55 4.85 1.75 -4.69
N GLN A 56 4.52 3.04 -4.70
CA GLN A 56 5.28 4.03 -5.47
C GLN A 56 6.73 4.15 -4.99
N LEU A 57 6.97 4.05 -3.69
CA LEU A 57 8.31 4.02 -3.14
C LEU A 57 9.08 2.79 -3.62
N LEU A 58 8.48 1.60 -3.57
CA LEU A 58 9.10 0.37 -4.06
C LEU A 58 9.42 0.43 -5.56
N ASP A 59 8.56 1.04 -6.36
CA ASP A 59 8.79 1.26 -7.79
C ASP A 59 10.06 2.09 -8.04
N ARG A 60 10.19 3.23 -7.36
CA ARG A 60 11.38 4.08 -7.46
C ARG A 60 12.65 3.40 -6.96
N LEU A 61 12.56 2.66 -5.86
CA LEU A 61 13.69 1.89 -5.35
C LEU A 61 14.11 0.78 -6.30
N ALA A 62 13.17 0.09 -6.93
CA ALA A 62 13.46 -0.92 -7.93
C ALA A 62 14.19 -0.32 -9.14
N ASP A 63 13.71 0.81 -9.65
CA ASP A 63 14.32 1.50 -10.80
C ASP A 63 15.74 1.99 -10.47
N SER A 64 15.97 2.58 -9.30
CA SER A 64 17.28 3.09 -8.90
C SER A 64 18.28 1.98 -8.51
N THR A 65 17.79 0.84 -8.00
CA THR A 65 18.64 -0.27 -7.56
C THR A 65 19.01 -1.20 -8.71
N ARG A 66 18.17 -1.31 -9.74
CA ARG A 66 18.36 -2.26 -10.84
C ARG A 66 19.68 -2.06 -11.62
N PRO A 67 20.12 -0.82 -11.96
CA PRO A 67 21.36 -0.66 -12.71
C PRO A 67 22.60 -1.14 -11.94
N PRO A 68 22.85 -0.74 -10.66
CA PRO A 68 24.02 -1.20 -9.92
C PRO A 68 23.87 -2.62 -9.36
N HIS A 69 22.65 -3.05 -9.05
CA HIS A 69 22.36 -4.32 -8.37
C HIS A 69 21.14 -5.03 -8.99
N PRO A 70 21.30 -5.66 -10.18
CA PRO A 70 20.15 -6.18 -10.94
C PRO A 70 19.31 -7.21 -10.18
N ALA A 71 19.93 -8.09 -9.37
CA ALA A 71 19.21 -9.07 -8.58
C ALA A 71 18.34 -8.41 -7.50
N ALA A 72 18.88 -7.47 -6.74
CA ALA A 72 18.14 -6.72 -5.73
C ALA A 72 17.00 -5.91 -6.35
N GLY A 73 17.26 -5.23 -7.49
CA GLY A 73 16.23 -4.49 -8.22
C GLY A 73 15.06 -5.37 -8.69
N ARG A 74 15.33 -6.63 -9.11
CA ARG A 74 14.26 -7.60 -9.44
C ARG A 74 13.41 -7.95 -8.22
N HIS A 75 14.01 -8.16 -7.06
CA HIS A 75 13.27 -8.44 -5.83
C HIS A 75 12.39 -7.26 -5.41
N LEU A 76 12.89 -6.02 -5.54
CA LEU A 76 12.08 -4.82 -5.28
C LEU A 76 10.91 -4.67 -6.27
N ALA A 77 11.12 -4.97 -7.54
CA ALA A 77 10.05 -4.98 -8.55
C ALA A 77 9.00 -6.05 -8.24
N THR A 78 9.42 -7.22 -7.77
CA THR A 78 8.48 -8.25 -7.32
C THR A 78 7.69 -7.80 -6.09
N ALA A 79 8.35 -7.17 -5.11
CA ALA A 79 7.68 -6.62 -3.94
C ALA A 79 6.64 -5.55 -4.33
N HIS A 80 6.98 -4.66 -5.28
CA HIS A 80 6.05 -3.70 -5.88
C HIS A 80 4.78 -4.37 -6.44
N THR A 81 4.94 -5.44 -7.24
CA THR A 81 3.82 -6.18 -7.83
C THR A 81 2.97 -6.88 -6.77
N ARG A 82 3.60 -7.50 -5.77
CA ARG A 82 2.91 -8.15 -4.65
C ARG A 82 2.10 -7.16 -3.82
N LEU A 83 2.67 -5.98 -3.58
CA LEU A 83 1.96 -4.94 -2.85
C LEU A 83 0.76 -4.40 -3.63
N TRP A 84 0.85 -4.33 -4.97
CA TRP A 84 -0.30 -3.99 -5.80
C TRP A 84 -1.42 -5.04 -5.69
N GLN A 85 -1.08 -6.33 -5.69
CA GLN A 85 -2.05 -7.40 -5.47
C GLN A 85 -2.73 -7.26 -4.10
N ALA A 86 -1.95 -7.03 -3.04
CA ALA A 86 -2.50 -6.79 -1.71
C ALA A 86 -3.42 -5.55 -1.66
N THR A 87 -3.06 -4.49 -2.38
CA THR A 87 -3.90 -3.28 -2.52
C THR A 87 -5.23 -3.62 -3.20
N GLY A 88 -5.23 -4.54 -4.19
CA GLY A 88 -6.44 -5.05 -4.84
C GLY A 88 -7.37 -5.77 -3.86
N GLU A 89 -6.83 -6.58 -2.96
CA GLU A 89 -7.63 -7.26 -1.93
C GLU A 89 -8.25 -6.26 -0.93
N VAL A 90 -7.51 -5.22 -0.53
CA VAL A 90 -8.06 -4.15 0.31
C VAL A 90 -9.18 -3.39 -0.41
N HIS A 91 -9.02 -3.12 -1.71
CA HIS A 91 -10.05 -2.52 -2.54
C HIS A 91 -11.31 -3.40 -2.62
N ALA A 92 -11.15 -4.70 -2.84
CA ALA A 92 -12.25 -5.64 -2.85
C ALA A 92 -12.98 -5.69 -1.49
N ALA A 93 -12.23 -5.76 -0.39
CA ALA A 93 -12.79 -5.73 0.96
C ALA A 93 -13.58 -4.45 1.23
N PHE A 94 -13.09 -3.30 0.77
CA PHE A 94 -13.80 -2.02 0.88
C PHE A 94 -15.21 -2.09 0.27
N HIS A 95 -15.35 -2.71 -0.91
CA HIS A 95 -16.67 -2.82 -1.59
C HIS A 95 -17.59 -3.84 -0.95
N LEU A 96 -17.06 -4.81 -0.19
CA LEU A 96 -17.88 -5.81 0.54
C LEU A 96 -18.41 -5.27 1.87
N LEU A 97 -17.81 -4.20 2.41
CA LEU A 97 -18.31 -3.60 3.65
C LEU A 97 -19.57 -2.75 3.39
N PRO A 98 -20.50 -2.68 4.37
CA PRO A 98 -21.70 -1.87 4.24
C PRO A 98 -21.35 -0.39 4.10
N SER A 99 -22.11 0.33 3.25
CA SER A 99 -22.01 1.79 3.13
C SER A 99 -22.73 2.44 4.29
N THR A 100 -22.08 3.42 4.92
CA THR A 100 -22.65 4.15 6.05
C THR A 100 -23.42 5.40 5.61
N THR A 101 -23.22 5.85 4.36
CA THR A 101 -23.89 7.03 3.79
C THR A 101 -24.45 6.75 2.39
N ALA A 102 -25.44 7.53 1.96
CA ALA A 102 -26.00 7.45 0.59
C ALA A 102 -24.93 7.74 -0.48
N ALA A 103 -23.99 8.65 -0.21
CA ALA A 103 -22.87 8.94 -1.10
C ALA A 103 -21.92 7.74 -1.28
N ASP A 104 -21.75 6.93 -0.22
CA ASP A 104 -20.95 5.71 -0.30
C ASP A 104 -21.67 4.60 -1.08
N ALA A 105 -23.00 4.63 -1.14
CA ALA A 105 -23.76 3.65 -1.92
C ALA A 105 -23.58 3.83 -3.43
N GLU A 106 -23.48 5.07 -3.93
CA GLU A 106 -23.12 5.36 -5.32
C GLU A 106 -21.64 5.01 -5.62
N ALA A 107 -20.75 5.18 -4.64
CA ALA A 107 -19.34 4.78 -4.74
C ALA A 107 -19.13 3.26 -4.67
N SER A 108 -20.16 2.48 -4.38
CA SER A 108 -20.06 1.01 -4.32
C SER A 108 -19.90 0.33 -5.68
N VAL A 109 -20.16 1.06 -6.77
CA VAL A 109 -19.95 0.59 -8.14
C VAL A 109 -18.71 1.28 -8.71
N CYS A 110 -17.69 0.50 -9.04
CA CYS A 110 -16.52 1.02 -9.76
C CYS A 110 -16.92 1.34 -11.21
N HIS A 111 -17.02 2.63 -11.53
CA HIS A 111 -17.22 3.11 -12.89
C HIS A 111 -15.88 3.62 -13.46
N PRO A 112 -15.10 2.78 -14.15
CA PRO A 112 -13.80 3.17 -14.68
C PRO A 112 -13.88 4.28 -15.72
N GLU A 113 -15.02 4.45 -16.38
CA GLU A 113 -15.27 5.47 -17.41
C GLU A 113 -15.58 6.85 -16.83
N ARG A 114 -15.89 6.95 -15.53
CA ARG A 114 -16.23 8.21 -14.86
C ARG A 114 -15.09 8.70 -13.97
N LEU A 115 -14.02 9.16 -14.58
CA LEU A 115 -12.98 9.90 -13.86
C LEU A 115 -13.38 11.38 -13.83
N PRO A 116 -13.63 11.98 -12.64
CA PRO A 116 -13.88 13.41 -12.56
C PRO A 116 -12.66 14.20 -13.00
N GLU A 117 -12.86 15.28 -13.74
CA GLU A 117 -11.79 16.20 -14.12
C GLU A 117 -11.31 16.97 -12.88
N GLY A 118 -9.99 16.97 -12.66
CA GLY A 118 -9.32 17.78 -11.63
C GLY A 118 -8.36 17.02 -10.75
N PRO A 119 -7.39 17.71 -10.11
CA PRO A 119 -6.46 17.08 -9.19
C PRO A 119 -7.14 17.00 -7.84
N PRO A 120 -7.51 15.90 -7.37
CA PRO A 120 -7.95 15.90 -6.01
C PRO A 120 -7.65 14.62 -5.30
N VAL A 121 -8.07 14.56 -4.10
CA VAL A 121 -8.11 13.34 -3.32
C VAL A 121 -8.81 12.26 -4.14
N LEU A 122 -8.00 11.40 -4.78
CA LEU A 122 -8.52 10.30 -5.57
C LEU A 122 -9.34 9.36 -4.68
N THR A 123 -10.52 8.95 -5.15
CA THR A 123 -11.26 7.87 -4.50
C THR A 123 -10.44 6.57 -4.52
N ILE A 124 -10.81 5.60 -3.67
CA ILE A 124 -10.14 4.31 -3.63
C ILE A 124 -10.13 3.63 -5.02
N CYS A 125 -11.23 3.73 -5.78
CA CYS A 125 -11.34 3.16 -7.13
C CYS A 125 -10.40 3.87 -8.12
N GLN A 126 -10.32 5.19 -8.09
CA GLN A 126 -9.44 5.96 -8.95
C GLN A 126 -7.97 5.66 -8.67
N ARG A 127 -7.58 5.58 -7.39
CA ARG A 127 -6.22 5.18 -7.01
C ARG A 127 -5.88 3.78 -7.49
N HIS A 128 -6.82 2.84 -7.35
CA HIS A 128 -6.62 1.45 -7.78
C HIS A 128 -6.44 1.36 -9.30
N LEU A 129 -7.28 2.03 -10.09
CA LEU A 129 -7.16 2.06 -11.55
C LEU A 129 -5.86 2.69 -12.02
N ALA A 130 -5.48 3.84 -11.47
CA ALA A 130 -4.22 4.52 -11.81
C ALA A 130 -3.01 3.62 -11.50
N ALA A 131 -3.02 2.94 -10.34
CA ALA A 131 -1.98 1.99 -9.97
C ALA A 131 -1.90 0.81 -10.94
N GLY A 132 -3.04 0.27 -11.37
CA GLY A 132 -3.12 -0.85 -12.30
C GLY A 132 -2.50 -0.56 -13.66
N HIS A 133 -2.60 0.66 -14.16
CA HIS A 133 -1.94 1.05 -15.41
C HIS A 133 -0.42 1.00 -15.32
N VAL A 134 0.15 1.51 -14.23
CA VAL A 134 1.60 1.50 -14.01
C VAL A 134 2.11 0.07 -13.86
N VAL A 135 1.45 -0.75 -13.06
CA VAL A 135 1.85 -2.15 -12.82
C VAL A 135 1.84 -2.95 -14.12
N ARG A 136 0.79 -2.83 -14.93
CA ARG A 136 0.70 -3.53 -16.23
C ARG A 136 1.82 -3.18 -17.19
N ARG A 137 2.31 -1.94 -17.17
CA ARG A 137 3.42 -1.50 -18.01
C ARG A 137 4.78 -2.01 -17.54
N LYS A 138 4.97 -2.20 -16.24
CA LYS A 138 6.27 -2.50 -15.63
C LYS A 138 6.45 -3.96 -15.22
N THR A 139 5.35 -4.70 -15.03
CA THR A 139 5.42 -6.10 -14.60
C THR A 139 5.80 -7.02 -15.75
N THR A 140 6.85 -7.79 -15.58
CA THR A 140 7.25 -8.83 -16.51
C THR A 140 6.78 -10.20 -16.03
N PRO A 141 6.66 -11.22 -16.92
CA PRO A 141 6.34 -12.59 -16.51
C PRO A 141 7.31 -13.16 -15.47
N THR A 142 8.56 -12.71 -15.48
CA THR A 142 9.58 -13.14 -14.52
C THR A 142 9.33 -12.58 -13.11
N ASP A 143 8.74 -11.38 -13.02
CA ASP A 143 8.41 -10.75 -11.73
C ASP A 143 7.25 -11.48 -11.03
N LEU A 144 6.46 -12.24 -11.77
CA LEU A 144 5.31 -13.00 -11.26
C LEU A 144 5.66 -14.43 -10.83
N ARG A 145 6.87 -14.91 -11.13
CA ARG A 145 7.28 -16.27 -10.74
C ARG A 145 7.48 -16.35 -9.23
N PRO A 146 6.99 -17.44 -8.58
CA PRO A 146 7.26 -17.65 -7.16
C PRO A 146 8.77 -17.79 -6.94
N HIS A 147 9.29 -17.04 -5.97
CA HIS A 147 10.68 -17.18 -5.54
C HIS A 147 10.78 -18.33 -4.56
N THR A 148 11.58 -19.34 -4.89
CA THR A 148 12.14 -20.26 -3.90
C THR A 148 13.16 -19.49 -3.10
N THR A 149 12.79 -18.96 -1.95
CA THR A 149 13.75 -18.47 -0.95
C THR A 149 14.44 -19.68 -0.34
N ALA A 150 15.61 -20.03 -0.89
CA ALA A 150 16.55 -20.84 -0.15
C ALA A 150 17.06 -19.95 0.99
N CYS A 151 16.50 -20.09 2.19
CA CYS A 151 17.15 -19.60 3.39
C CYS A 151 18.46 -20.35 3.51
N VAL A 152 19.56 -19.72 3.13
CA VAL A 152 20.89 -20.21 3.49
C VAL A 152 20.99 -20.04 5.00
N ARG A 153 21.03 -21.17 5.73
CA ARG A 153 21.36 -21.21 7.15
C ARG A 153 22.80 -20.82 7.36
#